data_2419c4b2921ebce14b24082abe4b39cf
#
_entry.id   2419c4b2921ebce14b24082abe4b39cf
#
_cell.length_a   1.000
_cell.length_b   1.000
_cell.length_c   1.000
_cell.angle_alpha   90.00
_cell.angle_beta   90.00
_cell.angle_gamma   90.00
#
_symmetry.space_group_name_H-M   'P 1'
#
loop_
_entity.id
_entity.type
_entity.pdbx_description
1 polymer ?
#
loop_
_entity_poly.entity_id
_entity_poly.type
_entity_poly.pdbx_seq_one_letter_code
_entity_poly.pdbx_strand_id
1 'polypeptide(L)'
;MDSMKKVIKVVAVFLSIVLIGVIGFKIWSTRLVKEAMKLEDVSIDVSKVEDGIYDGHSELGPVIVDVKVTVKKGKIIEVEIVNHQNGLGQSANAIVNEMLDKNTYEVDAISGATVSSEVIINAVNDALLKGLR
;
A
#
# COMPACT_ATOMS: atom_id res chain seq x y z
N MET A 1 -42.57 22.79 23.59
CA MET A 1 -41.49 23.65 23.04
C MET A 1 -40.10 23.31 23.65
N ASP A 2 -39.99 23.09 24.96
CA ASP A 2 -38.68 22.76 25.56
C ASP A 2 -38.09 21.42 25.17
N SER A 3 -38.95 20.41 24.96
CA SER A 3 -38.48 19.08 24.48
C SER A 3 -37.93 19.15 23.05
N MET A 4 -38.54 19.96 22.19
CA MET A 4 -38.10 20.14 20.81
C MET A 4 -36.75 20.86 20.73
N LYS A 5 -36.56 21.89 21.57
CA LYS A 5 -35.26 22.58 21.68
C LYS A 5 -34.14 21.66 22.20
N LYS A 6 -34.46 20.76 23.14
CA LYS A 6 -33.52 19.74 23.63
C LYS A 6 -33.13 18.75 22.50
N VAL A 7 -34.09 18.26 21.72
CA VAL A 7 -33.85 17.37 20.60
C VAL A 7 -32.95 18.04 19.55
N ILE A 8 -33.26 19.30 19.19
CA ILE A 8 -32.44 20.07 18.24
C ILE A 8 -30.99 20.21 18.72
N LYS A 9 -30.79 20.50 20.01
CA LYS A 9 -29.44 20.60 20.58
C LYS A 9 -28.69 19.26 20.53
N VAL A 10 -29.35 18.17 20.86
CA VAL A 10 -28.75 16.82 20.80
C VAL A 10 -28.36 16.44 19.36
N VAL A 11 -29.24 16.71 18.39
CA VAL A 11 -28.95 16.47 16.97
C VAL A 11 -27.80 17.33 16.49
N ALA A 12 -27.75 18.61 16.86
CA ALA A 12 -26.66 19.51 16.50
C ALA A 12 -25.31 19.05 17.06
N VAL A 13 -25.27 18.60 18.32
CA VAL A 13 -24.07 18.04 18.93
C VAL A 13 -23.62 16.76 18.21
N PHE A 14 -24.57 15.87 17.91
CA PHE A 14 -24.26 14.64 17.19
C PHE A 14 -23.70 14.92 15.78
N LEU A 15 -24.30 15.84 15.04
CA LEU A 15 -23.79 16.26 13.71
C LEU A 15 -22.40 16.89 13.81
N SER A 16 -22.13 17.66 14.86
CA SER A 16 -20.80 18.24 15.08
C SER A 16 -19.73 17.17 15.33
N ILE A 17 -20.05 16.14 16.11
CA ILE A 17 -19.14 15.03 16.40
C ILE A 17 -18.85 14.24 15.11
N VAL A 18 -19.89 13.96 14.30
CA VAL A 18 -19.71 13.27 13.01
C VAL A 18 -18.84 14.10 12.07
N LEU A 19 -19.08 15.41 12.00
CA LEU A 19 -18.29 16.30 11.14
C LEU A 19 -16.80 16.33 11.55
N ILE A 20 -16.53 16.44 12.86
CA ILE A 20 -15.16 16.39 13.40
C ILE A 20 -14.51 15.03 13.07
N GLY A 21 -15.24 13.94 13.21
CA GLY A 21 -14.77 12.60 12.87
C GLY A 21 -14.40 12.48 11.38
N VAL A 22 -15.24 13.00 10.49
CA VAL A 22 -14.99 12.99 9.03
C VAL A 22 -13.76 13.83 8.67
N ILE A 23 -13.63 15.02 9.28
CA ILE A 23 -12.48 15.90 9.03
C ILE A 23 -11.20 15.24 9.56
N GLY A 24 -11.23 14.70 10.77
CA GLY A 24 -10.09 14.00 11.36
C GLY A 24 -9.65 12.80 10.52
N PHE A 25 -10.61 12.00 10.02
CA PHE A 25 -10.34 10.87 9.15
C PHE A 25 -9.72 11.31 7.81
N LYS A 26 -10.24 12.38 7.21
CA LYS A 26 -9.65 12.94 5.96
C LYS A 26 -8.21 13.42 6.16
N ILE A 27 -7.94 14.12 7.26
CA ILE A 27 -6.57 14.58 7.55
C ILE A 27 -5.64 13.40 7.76
N TRP A 28 -6.07 12.40 8.51
CA TRP A 28 -5.28 11.18 8.76
C TRP A 28 -5.00 10.40 7.48
N SER A 29 -6.02 10.15 6.66
CA SER A 29 -5.86 9.43 5.38
C SER A 29 -4.95 10.18 4.40
N THR A 30 -5.07 11.50 4.31
CA THR A 30 -4.21 12.33 3.44
C THR A 30 -2.75 12.27 3.90
N ARG A 31 -2.49 12.27 5.21
CA ARG A 31 -1.14 12.12 5.75
C ARG A 31 -0.57 10.75 5.41
N LEU A 32 -1.35 9.68 5.59
CA LEU A 32 -0.92 8.32 5.29
C LEU A 32 -0.57 8.14 3.81
N VAL A 33 -1.37 8.69 2.90
CA VAL A 33 -1.07 8.69 1.45
C VAL A 33 0.23 9.44 1.15
N LYS A 34 0.44 10.62 1.77
CA LYS A 34 1.69 11.38 1.57
C LYS A 34 2.91 10.65 2.11
N GLU A 35 2.79 9.91 3.20
CA GLU A 35 3.87 9.08 3.72
C GLU A 35 4.15 7.89 2.80
N ALA A 36 3.11 7.26 2.26
CA ALA A 36 3.26 6.18 1.28
C ALA A 36 4.05 6.64 0.04
N MET A 37 3.74 7.81 -0.48
CA MET A 37 4.44 8.39 -1.64
C MET A 37 5.89 8.81 -1.34
N LYS A 38 6.31 8.81 -0.08
CA LYS A 38 7.68 9.10 0.35
C LYS A 38 8.49 7.86 0.68
N LEU A 39 7.89 6.66 0.59
CA LEU A 39 8.67 5.43 0.73
C LEU A 39 9.78 5.46 -0.31
N GLU A 40 11.03 5.39 0.17
CA GLU A 40 12.19 5.44 -0.69
C GLU A 40 12.42 4.05 -1.28
N ASP A 41 12.23 3.94 -2.59
CA ASP A 41 12.63 2.77 -3.34
C ASP A 41 14.04 2.99 -3.88
N VAL A 42 14.90 2.01 -3.67
CA VAL A 42 16.21 1.98 -4.33
C VAL A 42 16.00 1.51 -5.75
N SER A 43 16.40 2.32 -6.73
CA SER A 43 16.30 1.92 -8.13
C SER A 43 17.11 0.65 -8.41
N ILE A 44 16.43 -0.41 -8.83
CA ILE A 44 17.01 -1.74 -9.07
C ILE A 44 16.82 -2.13 -10.52
N ASP A 45 17.92 -2.46 -11.18
CA ASP A 45 17.90 -3.16 -12.46
C ASP A 45 17.71 -4.66 -12.20
N VAL A 46 16.54 -5.17 -12.51
CA VAL A 46 16.18 -6.59 -12.29
C VAL A 46 17.14 -7.55 -12.98
N SER A 47 17.75 -7.15 -14.10
CA SER A 47 18.73 -7.96 -14.82
C SER A 47 20.00 -8.25 -14.01
N LYS A 48 20.27 -7.48 -12.96
CA LYS A 48 21.41 -7.64 -12.07
C LYS A 48 21.10 -8.42 -10.79
N VAL A 49 19.84 -8.80 -10.60
CA VAL A 49 19.41 -9.63 -9.48
C VAL A 49 19.73 -11.07 -9.79
N GLU A 50 20.37 -11.77 -8.85
CA GLU A 50 20.69 -13.19 -9.00
C GLU A 50 19.43 -14.06 -9.04
N ASP A 51 19.53 -15.22 -9.70
CA ASP A 51 18.47 -16.22 -9.67
C ASP A 51 18.23 -16.69 -8.24
N GLY A 52 16.96 -16.70 -7.82
CA GLY A 52 16.58 -17.12 -6.48
C GLY A 52 15.17 -16.72 -6.11
N ILE A 53 14.83 -17.05 -4.86
CA ILE A 53 13.57 -16.69 -4.22
C ILE A 53 13.89 -15.79 -3.04
N TYR A 54 13.29 -14.62 -2.99
CA TYR A 54 13.56 -13.58 -2.00
C TYR A 54 12.29 -13.16 -1.28
N ASP A 55 12.36 -13.10 0.04
CA ASP A 55 11.28 -12.58 0.87
C ASP A 55 11.43 -11.07 1.03
N GLY A 56 10.33 -10.34 0.82
CA GLY A 56 10.27 -8.90 1.01
C GLY A 56 9.19 -8.51 2.00
N HIS A 57 9.42 -7.43 2.73
CA HIS A 57 8.52 -6.90 3.73
C HIS A 57 8.41 -5.39 3.61
N SER A 58 7.20 -4.88 3.79
CA SER A 58 6.96 -3.44 3.95
C SER A 58 5.73 -3.19 4.80
N GLU A 59 5.77 -2.12 5.57
CA GLU A 59 4.63 -1.68 6.38
C GLU A 59 4.49 -0.16 6.37
N LEU A 60 3.26 0.31 6.37
CA LEU A 60 2.95 1.73 6.54
C LEU A 60 1.62 1.90 7.27
N GLY A 61 1.67 2.45 8.48
CA GLY A 61 0.50 2.55 9.34
C GLY A 61 -0.12 1.17 9.59
N PRO A 62 -1.41 0.97 9.30
CA PRO A 62 -2.06 -0.31 9.51
C PRO A 62 -1.84 -1.32 8.37
N VAL A 63 -1.25 -0.90 7.25
CA VAL A 63 -1.03 -1.77 6.08
C VAL A 63 0.30 -2.48 6.20
N ILE A 64 0.27 -3.81 6.14
CA ILE A 64 1.45 -4.67 6.22
C ILE A 64 1.41 -5.62 5.03
N VAL A 65 2.52 -5.73 4.31
CA VAL A 65 2.67 -6.63 3.16
C VAL A 65 3.96 -7.44 3.27
N ASP A 66 3.82 -8.74 3.13
CA ASP A 66 4.92 -9.68 2.95
C ASP A 66 4.80 -10.32 1.57
N VAL A 67 5.87 -10.33 0.82
CA VAL A 67 5.92 -10.91 -0.53
C VAL A 67 7.06 -11.92 -0.65
N LYS A 68 6.90 -12.83 -1.61
CA LYS A 68 7.96 -13.72 -2.06
C LYS A 68 8.15 -13.51 -3.56
N VAL A 69 9.34 -13.11 -3.96
CA VAL A 69 9.68 -12.79 -5.34
C VAL A 69 10.64 -13.84 -5.89
N THR A 70 10.28 -14.45 -7.00
CA THR A 70 11.15 -15.40 -7.72
C THR A 70 11.76 -14.72 -8.94
N VAL A 71 13.09 -14.71 -8.98
CA VAL A 71 13.87 -14.16 -10.10
C VAL A 71 14.61 -15.28 -10.81
N LYS A 72 14.55 -15.29 -12.14
CA LYS A 72 15.28 -16.23 -12.98
C LYS A 72 15.73 -15.56 -14.27
N LYS A 73 17.02 -15.70 -14.59
CA LYS A 73 17.65 -15.14 -15.80
C LYS A 73 17.39 -13.63 -15.96
N GLY A 74 17.48 -12.86 -14.88
CA GLY A 74 17.25 -11.43 -14.88
C GLY A 74 15.79 -11.02 -15.07
N LYS A 75 14.84 -11.91 -14.79
CA LYS A 75 13.41 -11.66 -14.90
C LYS A 75 12.68 -12.03 -13.62
N ILE A 76 11.71 -11.20 -13.24
CA ILE A 76 10.74 -11.55 -12.22
C ILE A 76 9.75 -12.52 -12.85
N ILE A 77 9.75 -13.78 -12.39
CA ILE A 77 8.85 -14.81 -12.92
C ILE A 77 7.62 -15.03 -12.04
N GLU A 78 7.70 -14.63 -10.77
CA GLU A 78 6.59 -14.77 -9.83
C GLU A 78 6.71 -13.74 -8.71
N VAL A 79 5.59 -13.19 -8.32
CA VAL A 79 5.43 -12.39 -7.09
C VAL A 79 4.24 -12.95 -6.34
N GLU A 80 4.50 -13.60 -5.22
CA GLU A 80 3.48 -14.12 -4.32
C GLU A 80 3.28 -13.15 -3.15
N ILE A 81 2.06 -12.70 -2.93
CA ILE A 81 1.70 -11.94 -1.73
C ILE A 81 1.36 -12.93 -0.63
N VAL A 82 2.29 -13.12 0.30
CA VAL A 82 2.16 -14.09 1.40
C VAL A 82 1.21 -13.56 2.45
N ASN A 83 1.27 -12.26 2.71
CA ASN A 83 0.45 -11.58 3.71
C ASN A 83 0.11 -10.17 3.24
N HIS A 84 -1.14 -9.76 3.40
CA HIS A 84 -1.59 -8.41 3.09
C HIS A 84 -2.67 -8.01 4.09
N GLN A 85 -2.26 -7.32 5.14
CA GLN A 85 -3.17 -6.87 6.20
C GLN A 85 -3.65 -5.44 5.93
N ASN A 86 -4.95 -5.23 6.18
CA ASN A 86 -5.61 -3.92 6.08
C ASN A 86 -5.47 -3.23 4.71
N GLY A 87 -5.18 -3.99 3.67
CA GLY A 87 -5.06 -3.51 2.30
C GLY A 87 -6.22 -3.95 1.41
N LEU A 88 -6.24 -3.44 0.17
CA LEU A 88 -7.25 -3.76 -0.85
C LEU A 88 -6.76 -4.92 -1.73
N GLY A 89 -7.16 -6.16 -1.39
CA GLY A 89 -6.65 -7.40 -1.98
C GLY A 89 -6.75 -7.51 -3.50
N GLN A 90 -7.83 -7.01 -4.13
CA GLN A 90 -7.98 -7.05 -5.60
C GLN A 90 -6.97 -6.16 -6.34
N SER A 91 -6.62 -5.02 -5.75
CA SER A 91 -5.62 -4.11 -6.29
C SER A 91 -4.22 -4.73 -6.30
N ALA A 92 -3.93 -5.59 -5.33
CA ALA A 92 -2.67 -6.30 -5.24
C ALA A 92 -2.39 -7.18 -6.48
N ASN A 93 -3.39 -7.91 -6.95
CA ASN A 93 -3.24 -8.77 -8.12
C ASN A 93 -2.95 -7.97 -9.39
N ALA A 94 -3.59 -6.82 -9.57
CA ALA A 94 -3.35 -5.96 -10.72
C ALA A 94 -1.92 -5.41 -10.74
N ILE A 95 -1.38 -4.99 -9.59
CA ILE A 95 0.00 -4.52 -9.46
C ILE A 95 1.01 -5.63 -9.75
N VAL A 96 0.80 -6.81 -9.19
CA VAL A 96 1.68 -7.97 -9.44
C VAL A 96 1.72 -8.33 -10.91
N ASN A 97 0.57 -8.37 -11.58
CA ASN A 97 0.52 -8.65 -13.02
C ASN A 97 1.28 -7.61 -13.83
N GLU A 98 1.15 -6.33 -13.50
CA GLU A 98 1.88 -5.26 -14.18
C GLU A 98 3.40 -5.38 -13.99
N MET A 99 3.85 -5.74 -12.78
CA MET A 99 5.26 -5.99 -12.49
C MET A 99 5.83 -7.13 -13.33
N LEU A 100 5.07 -8.23 -13.48
CA LEU A 100 5.48 -9.37 -14.28
C LEU A 100 5.53 -9.02 -15.77
N ASP A 101 4.51 -8.33 -16.29
CA ASP A 101 4.42 -7.94 -17.70
C ASP A 101 5.54 -6.99 -18.12
N LYS A 102 5.87 -6.02 -17.25
CA LYS A 102 6.92 -5.02 -17.51
C LYS A 102 8.32 -5.45 -17.05
N ASN A 103 8.43 -6.55 -16.32
CA ASN A 103 9.66 -7.01 -15.69
C ASN A 103 10.31 -5.92 -14.80
N THR A 104 9.51 -5.26 -14.00
CA THR A 104 9.95 -4.22 -13.07
C THR A 104 9.03 -4.14 -11.86
N TYR A 105 9.56 -3.68 -10.73
CA TYR A 105 8.74 -3.32 -9.57
C TYR A 105 8.23 -1.87 -9.66
N GLU A 106 8.82 -1.06 -10.54
CA GLU A 106 8.43 0.33 -10.76
C GLU A 106 7.16 0.41 -11.61
N VAL A 107 6.02 0.30 -10.95
CA VAL A 107 4.69 0.38 -11.56
C VAL A 107 3.87 1.47 -10.88
N ASP A 108 2.85 1.96 -11.56
CA ASP A 108 2.00 3.01 -11.02
C ASP A 108 1.08 2.47 -9.91
N ALA A 109 0.91 3.26 -8.86
CA ALA A 109 -0.06 2.97 -7.83
C ALA A 109 -1.50 3.01 -8.38
N ILE A 110 -2.34 2.09 -7.90
CA ILE A 110 -3.73 2.02 -8.33
C ILE A 110 -4.55 3.12 -7.65
N SER A 111 -5.29 3.88 -8.44
CA SER A 111 -6.21 4.92 -7.95
C SER A 111 -7.21 4.34 -6.95
N GLY A 112 -7.34 4.99 -5.78
CA GLY A 112 -8.16 4.51 -4.68
C GLY A 112 -7.48 3.46 -3.77
N ALA A 113 -6.30 2.94 -4.16
CA ALA A 113 -5.51 1.98 -3.40
C ALA A 113 -4.03 2.39 -3.30
N THR A 114 -3.74 3.68 -3.22
CA THR A 114 -2.38 4.23 -3.26
C THR A 114 -1.50 3.67 -2.14
N VAL A 115 -1.98 3.66 -0.90
CA VAL A 115 -1.20 3.18 0.25
C VAL A 115 -0.85 1.71 0.08
N SER A 116 -1.82 0.84 -0.22
CA SER A 116 -1.58 -0.58 -0.44
C SER A 116 -0.63 -0.82 -1.61
N SER A 117 -0.80 -0.07 -2.70
CA SER A 117 0.05 -0.17 -3.89
C SER A 117 1.51 0.17 -3.57
N GLU A 118 1.76 1.28 -2.91
CA GLU A 118 3.11 1.72 -2.52
C GLU A 118 3.77 0.75 -1.54
N VAL A 119 3.02 0.20 -0.58
CA VAL A 119 3.55 -0.80 0.35
C VAL A 119 3.92 -2.10 -0.38
N ILE A 120 3.12 -2.54 -1.36
CA ILE A 120 3.44 -3.71 -2.19
C ILE A 120 4.69 -3.45 -3.03
N ILE A 121 4.78 -2.31 -3.70
CA ILE A 121 5.94 -1.91 -4.51
C ILE A 121 7.21 -1.92 -3.64
N ASN A 122 7.14 -1.32 -2.47
CA ASN A 122 8.27 -1.26 -1.53
C ASN A 122 8.65 -2.65 -0.99
N ALA A 123 7.69 -3.54 -0.72
CA ALA A 123 7.97 -4.91 -0.32
C ALA A 123 8.70 -5.70 -1.41
N VAL A 124 8.31 -5.54 -2.68
CA VAL A 124 9.01 -6.16 -3.82
C VAL A 124 10.41 -5.59 -3.99
N ASN A 125 10.58 -4.28 -3.83
CA ASN A 125 11.90 -3.64 -3.81
C ASN A 125 12.80 -4.23 -2.73
N ASP A 126 12.29 -4.39 -1.51
CA ASP A 126 13.03 -5.02 -0.40
C ASP A 126 13.47 -6.45 -0.74
N ALA A 127 12.61 -7.24 -1.37
CA ALA A 127 12.96 -8.59 -1.82
C ALA A 127 14.08 -8.58 -2.87
N LEU A 128 13.96 -7.73 -3.90
CA LEU A 128 14.94 -7.64 -4.99
C LEU A 128 16.31 -7.14 -4.52
N LEU A 129 16.35 -6.24 -3.52
CA LEU A 129 17.60 -5.77 -2.92
C LEU A 129 18.44 -6.91 -2.34
N LYS A 130 17.81 -7.95 -1.81
CA LYS A 130 18.50 -9.11 -1.22
C LYS A 130 19.22 -9.96 -2.26
N GLY A 131 18.79 -9.89 -3.52
CA GLY A 131 19.40 -10.63 -4.63
C GLY A 131 20.34 -9.79 -5.49
N LEU A 132 20.58 -8.52 -5.20
CA LEU A 132 21.57 -7.71 -5.91
C LEU A 132 23.00 -8.17 -5.60
N ARG A 133 23.82 -8.22 -6.66
CA ARG A 133 25.29 -8.40 -6.56
C ARG A 133 26.00 -7.10 -6.29
#